data_246391042767a5082f14d84c1da267b4
#
_entry.id   246391042767a5082f14d84c1da267b4
#
_cell.length_a   1.000
_cell.length_b   1.000
_cell.length_c   1.000
_cell.angle_alpha   90.00
_cell.angle_beta   90.00
_cell.angle_gamma   90.00
#
_symmetry.space_group_name_H-M   'P 1'
#
loop_
_entity.id
_entity.type
_entity.pdbx_description
1 polymer ?
#
loop_
_entity_poly.entity_id
_entity_poly.type
_entity_poly.pdbx_seq_one_letter_code
_entity_poly.pdbx_strand_id
1 'polypeptide(L)'
;MSQNWLEEGKARFAVANAFYRPASQIGRDLAVLAAAVYRQQHGQLRVIDAMTGCGVRTLRYHLESGADSVWANEGNPELQTVLSENLRQGLASGTYRITHQDANQLFFSCAQHQDYYDLIDIDSFGSPTPFVSTALWALKFGGLLYLTSTDGRTTGGHALDQSIQIY
;
A
#
# COMPACT_ATOMS: atom_id res chain seq x y z
N MET A 1 4.40 14.18 -24.79
CA MET A 1 3.01 13.78 -24.52
C MET A 1 2.61 14.42 -23.20
N SER A 2 1.46 15.13 -23.14
CA SER A 2 0.99 15.72 -21.88
C SER A 2 0.58 14.60 -20.94
N GLN A 3 1.26 14.49 -19.81
CA GLN A 3 0.87 13.58 -18.73
C GLN A 3 -0.51 13.95 -18.22
N ASN A 4 -1.45 13.00 -18.21
CA ASN A 4 -2.78 13.22 -17.68
C ASN A 4 -2.74 13.08 -16.14
N TRP A 5 -2.82 14.20 -15.44
CA TRP A 5 -2.81 14.26 -13.97
C TRP A 5 -4.23 14.05 -13.43
N LEU A 6 -4.33 13.20 -12.43
CA LEU A 6 -5.55 12.96 -11.66
C LEU A 6 -5.36 13.49 -10.24
N GLU A 7 -6.49 13.73 -9.57
CA GLU A 7 -6.54 14.10 -8.16
C GLU A 7 -7.45 13.15 -7.40
N GLU A 8 -7.00 12.71 -6.24
CA GLU A 8 -7.79 11.92 -5.29
C GLU A 8 -7.41 12.33 -3.87
N GLY A 9 -8.37 12.84 -3.10
CA GLY A 9 -8.09 13.46 -1.82
C GLY A 9 -7.10 14.61 -1.98
N LYS A 10 -5.98 14.56 -1.25
CA LYS A 10 -4.88 15.53 -1.40
C LYS A 10 -3.80 15.08 -2.39
N ALA A 11 -3.89 13.87 -2.92
CA ALA A 11 -2.90 13.36 -3.84
C ALA A 11 -3.17 13.84 -5.27
N ARG A 12 -2.11 14.32 -5.94
CA ARG A 12 -2.07 14.57 -7.37
C ARG A 12 -1.06 13.63 -8.01
N PHE A 13 -1.47 12.87 -9.00
CA PHE A 13 -0.65 11.80 -9.58
C PHE A 13 -1.00 11.52 -11.04
N ALA A 14 -0.05 10.94 -11.76
CA ALA A 14 -0.25 10.37 -13.08
C ALA A 14 -0.37 8.84 -12.96
N VAL A 15 -1.21 8.23 -13.80
CA VAL A 15 -1.43 6.77 -13.77
C VAL A 15 -0.49 6.06 -14.76
N ALA A 16 -0.23 6.66 -15.93
CA ALA A 16 0.51 6.04 -17.04
C ALA A 16 -0.05 4.65 -17.38
N ASN A 17 0.79 3.60 -17.30
CA ASN A 17 0.41 2.20 -17.52
C ASN A 17 0.11 1.41 -16.22
N ALA A 18 0.06 2.09 -15.07
CA ALA A 18 -0.36 1.45 -13.82
C ALA A 18 -1.87 1.14 -13.82
N PHE A 19 -2.23 0.12 -13.06
CA PHE A 19 -3.65 -0.13 -12.80
C PHE A 19 -4.18 0.90 -11.80
N TYR A 20 -5.21 1.62 -12.18
CA TYR A 20 -5.93 2.54 -11.30
C TYR A 20 -7.43 2.46 -11.57
N ARG A 21 -8.21 2.22 -10.53
CA ARG A 21 -9.66 2.13 -10.60
C ARG A 21 -10.29 3.21 -9.71
N PRO A 22 -10.93 4.25 -10.27
CA PRO A 22 -11.59 5.30 -9.48
C PRO A 22 -12.63 4.75 -8.51
N ALA A 23 -13.41 3.74 -8.90
CA ALA A 23 -14.43 3.13 -8.05
C ALA A 23 -13.86 2.49 -6.75
N SER A 24 -12.55 2.23 -6.67
CA SER A 24 -11.89 1.72 -5.47
C SER A 24 -11.49 2.83 -4.48
N GLN A 25 -11.84 4.09 -4.75
CA GLN A 25 -11.52 5.23 -3.89
C GLN A 25 -12.03 5.03 -2.45
N ILE A 26 -13.24 4.49 -2.27
CA ILE A 26 -13.81 4.24 -0.92
C ILE A 26 -12.89 3.34 -0.08
N GLY A 27 -12.33 2.28 -0.67
CA GLY A 27 -11.37 1.42 0.02
C GLY A 27 -10.10 2.19 0.42
N ARG A 28 -9.59 3.05 -0.45
CA ARG A 28 -8.44 3.91 -0.15
C ARG A 28 -8.76 4.96 0.92
N ASP A 29 -9.98 5.52 0.91
CA ASP A 29 -10.43 6.46 1.94
C ASP A 29 -10.47 5.81 3.33
N LEU A 30 -10.97 4.57 3.42
CA LEU A 30 -10.98 3.81 4.66
C LEU A 30 -9.56 3.50 5.18
N ALA A 31 -8.64 3.13 4.28
CA ALA A 31 -7.25 2.90 4.63
C ALA A 31 -6.57 4.16 5.18
N VAL A 32 -6.77 5.29 4.51
CA VAL A 32 -6.24 6.60 4.93
C VAL A 32 -6.83 7.03 6.27
N LEU A 33 -8.14 6.84 6.48
CA LEU A 33 -8.81 7.14 7.74
C LEU A 33 -8.26 6.28 8.89
N ALA A 34 -8.13 4.97 8.69
CA ALA A 34 -7.57 4.07 9.70
C ALA A 34 -6.14 4.46 10.08
N ALA A 35 -5.32 4.80 9.08
CA ALA A 35 -3.96 5.28 9.28
C ALA A 35 -3.91 6.61 10.07
N ALA A 36 -4.81 7.56 9.76
CA ALA A 36 -4.89 8.84 10.46
C ALA A 36 -5.29 8.66 11.93
N VAL A 37 -6.26 7.79 12.21
CA VAL A 37 -6.68 7.45 13.58
C VAL A 37 -5.52 6.81 14.34
N TYR A 38 -4.81 5.85 13.72
CA TYR A 38 -3.63 5.24 14.32
C TYR A 38 -2.56 6.29 14.67
N ARG A 39 -2.23 7.16 13.72
CA ARG A 39 -1.28 8.26 13.91
C ARG A 39 -1.66 9.16 15.09
N GLN A 40 -2.94 9.52 15.18
CA GLN A 40 -3.45 10.34 16.27
C GLN A 40 -3.29 9.66 17.63
N GLN A 41 -3.53 8.36 17.70
CA GLN A 41 -3.47 7.59 18.96
C GLN A 41 -2.05 7.29 19.43
N HIS A 42 -1.11 7.05 18.49
CA HIS A 42 0.24 6.54 18.80
C HIS A 42 1.35 7.59 18.63
N GLY A 43 1.03 8.75 18.03
CA GLY A 43 1.99 9.84 17.86
C GLY A 43 3.01 9.62 16.72
N GLN A 44 3.03 8.45 16.08
CA GLN A 44 3.89 8.10 14.94
C GLN A 44 3.18 7.18 13.97
N LEU A 45 3.62 7.19 12.69
CA LEU A 45 3.08 6.31 11.66
C LEU A 45 4.14 6.06 10.59
N ARG A 46 4.69 4.85 10.56
CA ARG A 46 5.55 4.35 9.50
C ARG A 46 4.77 3.33 8.67
N VAL A 47 4.70 3.53 7.37
CA VAL A 47 3.84 2.74 6.47
C VAL A 47 4.68 1.95 5.48
N ILE A 48 4.30 0.70 5.21
CA ILE A 48 4.66 -0.03 3.99
C ILE A 48 3.42 -0.08 3.10
N ASP A 49 3.51 0.51 1.91
CA ASP A 49 2.59 0.31 0.80
C ASP A 49 3.23 -0.73 -0.12
N ALA A 50 2.82 -2.00 0.06
CA ALA A 50 3.55 -3.15 -0.46
C ALA A 50 3.38 -3.38 -1.97
N MET A 51 2.32 -2.80 -2.55
CA MET A 51 1.94 -2.95 -3.97
C MET A 51 1.39 -1.63 -4.48
N THR A 52 2.25 -0.61 -4.48
CA THR A 52 1.83 0.80 -4.55
C THR A 52 1.29 1.25 -5.92
N GLY A 53 1.59 0.52 -7.00
CA GLY A 53 1.20 0.90 -8.35
C GLY A 53 1.77 2.26 -8.74
N CYS A 54 0.89 3.22 -9.04
CA CYS A 54 1.28 4.60 -9.36
C CYS A 54 1.58 5.46 -8.11
N GLY A 55 1.44 4.94 -6.89
CA GLY A 55 1.76 5.64 -5.65
C GLY A 55 0.63 6.45 -5.04
N VAL A 56 -0.62 6.29 -5.50
CA VAL A 56 -1.76 7.07 -4.98
C VAL A 56 -1.97 6.86 -3.48
N ARG A 57 -1.89 5.62 -2.97
CA ARG A 57 -2.02 5.33 -1.53
C ARG A 57 -0.84 5.90 -0.75
N THR A 58 0.37 5.69 -1.24
CA THR A 58 1.59 6.26 -0.65
C THR A 58 1.48 7.77 -0.46
N LEU A 59 1.07 8.51 -1.50
CA LEU A 59 0.84 9.96 -1.42
C LEU A 59 -0.21 10.30 -0.36
N ARG A 60 -1.33 9.61 -0.36
CA ARG A 60 -2.44 9.87 0.55
C ARG A 60 -2.09 9.56 2.00
N TYR A 61 -1.37 8.47 2.26
CA TYR A 61 -0.88 8.16 3.62
C TYR A 61 -0.02 9.29 4.18
N HIS A 62 0.87 9.84 3.36
CA HIS A 62 1.70 10.95 3.82
C HIS A 62 0.91 12.25 3.96
N LEU A 63 0.15 12.64 2.92
CA LEU A 63 -0.51 13.95 2.84
C LEU A 63 -1.78 14.06 3.70
N GLU A 64 -2.47 12.95 3.96
CA GLU A 64 -3.76 12.94 4.64
C GLU A 64 -3.70 12.28 6.01
N SER A 65 -2.97 11.17 6.15
CA SER A 65 -2.84 10.47 7.44
C SER A 65 -1.68 10.99 8.29
N GLY A 66 -0.80 11.81 7.73
CA GLY A 66 0.37 12.35 8.43
C GLY A 66 1.43 11.28 8.70
N ALA A 67 1.60 10.32 7.79
CA ALA A 67 2.68 9.33 7.92
C ALA A 67 4.04 10.00 7.97
N ASP A 68 4.87 9.61 8.94
CA ASP A 68 6.24 10.15 9.10
C ASP A 68 7.15 9.63 7.98
N SER A 69 6.91 8.40 7.53
CA SER A 69 7.60 7.82 6.39
C SER A 69 6.76 6.74 5.70
N VAL A 70 6.90 6.62 4.39
CA VAL A 70 6.25 5.57 3.61
C VAL A 70 7.26 4.82 2.77
N TRP A 71 7.27 3.50 2.89
CA TRP A 71 8.00 2.62 1.98
C TRP A 71 7.06 2.16 0.87
N ALA A 72 7.21 2.76 -0.31
CA ALA A 72 6.47 2.41 -1.52
C ALA A 72 7.20 1.28 -2.24
N ASN A 73 6.62 0.10 -2.28
CA ASN A 73 7.14 -1.03 -3.03
C ASN A 73 6.24 -1.37 -4.21
N GLU A 74 6.84 -1.63 -5.37
CA GLU A 74 6.13 -2.04 -6.58
C GLU A 74 6.90 -3.13 -7.29
N GLY A 75 6.30 -4.31 -7.40
CA GLY A 75 6.95 -5.47 -8.02
C GLY A 75 7.18 -5.35 -9.53
N ASN A 76 6.39 -4.50 -10.21
CA ASN A 76 6.58 -4.25 -11.65
C ASN A 76 7.56 -3.09 -11.88
N PRO A 77 8.79 -3.35 -12.36
CA PRO A 77 9.78 -2.30 -12.59
C PRO A 77 9.40 -1.32 -13.70
N GLU A 78 8.46 -1.66 -14.58
CA GLU A 78 7.96 -0.74 -15.62
C GLU A 78 7.25 0.48 -15.04
N LEU A 79 6.75 0.39 -13.80
CA LEU A 79 6.10 1.49 -13.11
C LEU A 79 7.08 2.43 -12.40
N GLN A 80 8.38 2.14 -12.39
CA GLN A 80 9.41 2.92 -11.71
C GLN A 80 9.34 4.41 -12.07
N THR A 81 9.21 4.74 -13.33
CA THR A 81 9.22 6.13 -13.79
C THR A 81 8.03 6.91 -13.25
N VAL A 82 6.81 6.38 -13.44
CA VAL A 82 5.58 7.06 -12.98
C VAL A 82 5.53 7.17 -11.46
N LEU A 83 5.89 6.10 -10.75
CA LEU A 83 5.94 6.08 -9.28
C LEU A 83 6.94 7.11 -8.75
N SER A 84 8.17 7.10 -9.26
CA SER A 84 9.22 8.03 -8.84
C SER A 84 8.84 9.48 -9.11
N GLU A 85 8.22 9.76 -10.25
CA GLU A 85 7.78 11.12 -10.58
C GLU A 85 6.65 11.59 -9.68
N ASN A 86 5.64 10.76 -9.44
CA ASN A 86 4.52 11.08 -8.56
C ASN A 86 5.00 11.40 -7.14
N LEU A 87 5.85 10.55 -6.57
CA LEU A 87 6.33 10.76 -5.20
C LEU A 87 7.27 11.96 -5.10
N ARG A 88 8.17 12.15 -6.06
CA ARG A 88 9.07 13.31 -6.09
C ARG A 88 8.33 14.65 -6.17
N GLN A 89 7.20 14.69 -6.88
CA GLN A 89 6.39 15.91 -6.97
C GLN A 89 5.50 16.14 -5.76
N GLY A 90 5.00 15.05 -5.14
CA GLY A 90 4.04 15.14 -4.06
C GLY A 90 4.63 15.15 -2.66
N LEU A 91 5.86 14.65 -2.47
CA LEU A 91 6.45 14.43 -1.14
C LEU A 91 7.84 15.04 -1.01
N ALA A 92 8.19 15.40 0.22
CA ALA A 92 9.53 15.87 0.54
C ALA A 92 10.56 14.71 0.47
N SER A 93 11.77 15.04 0.04
CA SER A 93 12.87 14.07 0.05
C SER A 93 13.14 13.56 1.46
N GLY A 94 13.34 12.25 1.59
CA GLY A 94 13.59 11.60 2.87
C GLY A 94 12.34 11.12 3.62
N THR A 95 11.14 11.48 3.18
CA THR A 95 9.89 11.00 3.78
C THR A 95 9.36 9.72 3.13
N TYR A 96 9.97 9.30 2.04
CA TYR A 96 9.60 8.06 1.34
C TYR A 96 10.82 7.29 0.84
N ARG A 97 10.62 6.00 0.64
CA ARG A 97 11.57 5.08 0.00
C ARG A 97 10.85 4.31 -1.10
N ILE A 98 11.50 4.12 -2.25
CA ILE A 98 10.96 3.31 -3.36
C ILE A 98 11.79 2.06 -3.52
N THR A 99 11.13 0.91 -3.71
CA THR A 99 11.76 -0.36 -4.09
C THR A 99 10.93 -1.09 -5.14
N HIS A 100 11.60 -1.97 -5.91
CA HIS A 100 10.99 -2.82 -6.92
C HIS A 100 11.36 -4.28 -6.63
N GLN A 101 10.69 -4.88 -5.66
CA GLN A 101 10.98 -6.25 -5.25
C GLN A 101 9.69 -7.01 -4.92
N ASP A 102 9.79 -8.31 -4.80
CA ASP A 102 8.69 -9.12 -4.29
C ASP A 102 8.31 -8.69 -2.87
N ALA A 103 7.00 -8.59 -2.59
CA ALA A 103 6.51 -8.10 -1.30
C ALA A 103 6.92 -9.02 -0.14
N ASN A 104 6.94 -10.34 -0.33
CA ASN A 104 7.40 -11.26 0.71
C ASN A 104 8.89 -11.08 1.01
N GLN A 105 9.73 -10.83 -0.02
CA GLN A 105 11.15 -10.53 0.20
C GLN A 105 11.34 -9.23 0.98
N LEU A 106 10.52 -8.21 0.70
CA LEU A 106 10.51 -6.97 1.47
C LEU A 106 10.19 -7.23 2.95
N PHE A 107 9.11 -7.97 3.23
CA PHE A 107 8.70 -8.28 4.60
C PHE A 107 9.75 -9.11 5.35
N PHE A 108 10.35 -10.11 4.70
CA PHE A 108 11.47 -10.88 5.27
C PHE A 108 12.67 -9.99 5.59
N SER A 109 13.00 -9.06 4.70
CA SER A 109 14.10 -8.11 4.94
C SER A 109 13.82 -7.23 6.16
N CYS A 110 12.59 -6.74 6.31
CA CYS A 110 12.17 -5.97 7.49
C CYS A 110 12.34 -6.79 8.77
N ALA A 111 11.85 -8.03 8.79
CA ALA A 111 11.97 -8.92 9.93
C ALA A 111 13.43 -9.20 10.29
N GLN A 112 14.27 -9.50 9.30
CA GLN A 112 15.69 -9.78 9.49
C GLN A 112 16.47 -8.61 10.12
N HIS A 113 16.11 -7.38 9.74
CA HIS A 113 16.73 -6.16 10.25
C HIS A 113 16.00 -5.57 11.47
N GLN A 114 14.94 -6.22 11.96
CA GLN A 114 14.09 -5.73 13.04
C GLN A 114 13.52 -4.33 12.77
N ASP A 115 13.23 -4.05 11.48
CA ASP A 115 12.69 -2.79 11.00
C ASP A 115 11.16 -2.91 10.85
N TYR A 116 10.43 -2.65 11.92
CA TYR A 116 8.98 -2.86 12.01
C TYR A 116 8.19 -1.60 11.66
N TYR A 117 7.00 -1.81 11.08
CA TYR A 117 6.12 -0.74 10.59
C TYR A 117 4.80 -0.71 11.34
N ASP A 118 4.23 0.49 11.44
CA ASP A 118 2.98 0.73 12.15
C ASP A 118 1.76 0.34 11.30
N LEU A 119 1.88 0.46 9.97
CA LEU A 119 0.87 0.02 9.01
C LEU A 119 1.52 -0.68 7.83
N ILE A 120 0.94 -1.80 7.43
CA ILE A 120 1.27 -2.49 6.18
C ILE A 120 0.00 -2.58 5.34
N ASP A 121 0.05 -2.04 4.11
CA ASP A 121 -1.03 -2.09 3.13
C ASP A 121 -0.68 -3.10 2.02
N ILE A 122 -1.57 -4.07 1.82
CA ILE A 122 -1.46 -5.11 0.78
C ILE A 122 -2.67 -5.01 -0.13
N ASP A 123 -2.49 -4.38 -1.29
CA ASP A 123 -3.52 -4.20 -2.33
C ASP A 123 -3.22 -5.13 -3.52
N SER A 124 -3.34 -6.44 -3.29
CA SER A 124 -3.04 -7.46 -4.29
C SER A 124 -4.19 -7.69 -5.27
N PHE A 125 -3.85 -8.11 -6.48
CA PHE A 125 -4.83 -8.75 -7.35
C PHE A 125 -5.22 -10.12 -6.77
N GLY A 126 -6.53 -10.42 -6.75
CA GLY A 126 -7.04 -11.69 -6.20
C GLY A 126 -7.03 -11.70 -4.67
N SER A 127 -6.42 -12.74 -4.10
CA SER A 127 -6.33 -12.92 -2.64
C SER A 127 -5.04 -12.34 -2.05
N PRO A 128 -5.11 -11.61 -0.93
CA PRO A 128 -3.92 -11.15 -0.21
C PRO A 128 -3.24 -12.26 0.63
N THR A 129 -3.87 -13.42 0.77
CA THR A 129 -3.41 -14.51 1.66
C THR A 129 -1.93 -14.89 1.51
N PRO A 130 -1.35 -14.96 0.29
CA PRO A 130 0.07 -15.32 0.13
C PRO A 130 1.05 -14.36 0.81
N PHE A 131 0.60 -13.18 1.21
CA PHE A 131 1.44 -12.13 1.80
C PHE A 131 1.19 -11.93 3.29
N VAL A 132 0.06 -12.41 3.83
CA VAL A 132 -0.37 -12.09 5.21
C VAL A 132 0.65 -12.59 6.24
N SER A 133 1.07 -13.84 6.15
CA SER A 133 1.98 -14.43 7.16
C SER A 133 3.33 -13.71 7.23
N THR A 134 3.89 -13.33 6.09
CA THR A 134 5.18 -12.63 6.01
C THR A 134 5.04 -11.16 6.41
N ALA A 135 3.92 -10.52 6.07
CA ALA A 135 3.62 -9.15 6.48
C ALA A 135 3.56 -9.02 8.01
N LEU A 136 2.99 -10.01 8.72
CA LEU A 136 2.94 -10.01 10.19
C LEU A 136 4.34 -10.00 10.83
N TRP A 137 5.37 -10.48 10.14
CA TRP A 137 6.75 -10.43 10.63
C TRP A 137 7.41 -9.05 10.49
N ALA A 138 6.88 -8.20 9.60
CA ALA A 138 7.33 -6.82 9.41
C ALA A 138 6.46 -5.81 10.18
N LEU A 139 5.32 -6.27 10.71
CA LEU A 139 4.37 -5.43 11.42
C LEU A 139 4.76 -5.27 12.88
N LYS A 140 4.68 -4.06 13.41
CA LYS A 140 4.78 -3.78 14.84
C LYS A 140 3.66 -4.47 15.61
N PHE A 141 3.95 -4.91 16.82
CA PHE A 141 2.89 -5.36 17.72
C PHE A 141 1.90 -4.23 18.01
N GLY A 142 0.61 -4.47 17.75
CA GLY A 142 -0.44 -3.45 17.81
C GLY A 142 -0.55 -2.57 16.56
N GLY A 143 0.23 -2.86 15.51
CA GLY A 143 0.14 -2.18 14.22
C GLY A 143 -1.08 -2.61 13.40
N LEU A 144 -1.32 -1.93 12.28
CA LEU A 144 -2.43 -2.16 11.37
C LEU A 144 -1.99 -2.96 10.14
N LEU A 145 -2.72 -4.00 9.80
CA LEU A 145 -2.62 -4.69 8.53
C LEU A 145 -3.87 -4.37 7.70
N TYR A 146 -3.71 -3.61 6.62
CA TYR A 146 -4.79 -3.29 5.70
C TYR A 146 -4.71 -4.21 4.47
N LEU A 147 -5.81 -4.91 4.19
CA LEU A 147 -5.87 -5.90 3.13
C LEU A 147 -6.97 -5.55 2.14
N THR A 148 -6.64 -5.54 0.86
CA THR A 148 -7.62 -5.47 -0.22
C THR A 148 -7.67 -6.82 -0.94
N SER A 149 -8.88 -7.35 -1.14
CA SER A 149 -9.11 -8.54 -1.95
C SER A 149 -10.03 -8.20 -3.11
N THR A 150 -9.64 -8.59 -4.32
CA THR A 150 -10.51 -8.51 -5.50
C THR A 150 -11.23 -9.84 -5.78
N ASP A 151 -10.96 -10.87 -4.96
CA ASP A 151 -11.59 -12.18 -5.04
C ASP A 151 -12.94 -12.23 -4.30
N GLY A 152 -13.92 -11.50 -4.82
CA GLY A 152 -15.25 -11.39 -4.21
C GLY A 152 -16.05 -12.70 -4.23
N ARG A 153 -15.68 -13.69 -5.05
CA ARG A 153 -16.41 -14.97 -5.11
C ARG A 153 -16.07 -15.86 -3.93
N THR A 154 -14.78 -15.98 -3.60
CA THR A 154 -14.33 -16.81 -2.48
C THR A 154 -14.61 -16.13 -1.15
N THR A 155 -14.31 -14.85 -1.02
CA THR A 155 -14.58 -14.07 0.19
C THR A 155 -16.08 -13.88 0.45
N GLY A 156 -16.91 -13.85 -0.59
CA GLY A 156 -18.37 -13.79 -0.49
C GLY A 156 -19.06 -15.14 -0.23
N GLY A 157 -18.32 -16.24 -0.09
CA GLY A 157 -18.88 -17.57 0.16
C GLY A 157 -19.52 -18.24 -1.06
N HIS A 158 -19.34 -17.70 -2.27
CA HIS A 158 -19.92 -18.25 -3.50
C HIS A 158 -19.09 -19.36 -4.14
N ALA A 159 -17.94 -19.71 -3.57
CA ALA A 159 -17.03 -20.75 -4.05
C ALA A 159 -16.34 -21.43 -2.86
N LEU A 160 -17.11 -22.17 -2.06
CA LEU A 160 -16.67 -22.73 -0.78
C LEU A 160 -15.39 -23.57 -0.88
N ASP A 161 -15.32 -24.49 -1.86
CA ASP A 161 -14.13 -25.35 -2.03
C ASP A 161 -12.87 -24.56 -2.36
N GLN A 162 -13.01 -23.49 -3.17
CA GLN A 162 -11.89 -22.60 -3.47
C GLN A 162 -11.54 -21.72 -2.26
N SER A 163 -12.53 -21.32 -1.47
CA SER A 163 -12.28 -20.54 -0.24
C SER A 163 -11.42 -21.33 0.75
N ILE A 164 -11.72 -22.62 0.97
CA ILE A 164 -10.96 -23.50 1.88
C ILE A 164 -9.51 -23.71 1.40
N GLN A 165 -9.28 -23.64 0.08
CA GLN A 165 -7.93 -23.82 -0.47
C GLN A 165 -7.09 -22.54 -0.43
N ILE A 166 -7.72 -21.38 -0.41
CA ILE A 166 -7.05 -20.06 -0.52
C ILE A 166 -6.92 -19.38 0.84
N TYR A 167 -7.88 -19.57 1.74
CA TYR A 167 -7.99 -18.98 3.07
C TYR A 167 -7.98 -20.03 4.17
#